data_11068a55c843691e70b376235e7c45b2
#
_entry.id   11068a55c843691e70b376235e7c45b2
#
_cell.length_a   1.000
_cell.length_b   1.000
_cell.length_c   1.000
_cell.angle_alpha   90.00
_cell.angle_beta   90.00
_cell.angle_gamma   90.00
#
_symmetry.space_group_name_H-M   'P 1'
#
loop_
_entity.id
_entity.type
_entity.pdbx_description
1 polymer ?
#
loop_
_entity_poly.entity_id
_entity_poly.type
_entity_poly.pdbx_seq_one_letter_code
_entity_poly.pdbx_strand_id
1 'polypeptide(L)'
;MMGIGVAELNRLVDRMMASFVGVGAVSILNYASKINTVFASCLDQTVSVAAFPTMSEFSAKKDYTQLSKLINLCLSAYLLILTPITIYIALYNDVIVSLAFGRGKFTIDNITLTGQVLFLFALGLIFMPLRSIATNLYYSLGDTKTPSYNSMIGMVVNIGLNVILGYYLGVKGLALATSISYAVITILLLANLKKFSNWISVEYFYRNLYKPLLGGVFLLISFLLVKHIFAFDVFLCSFMSFILSLAIYILVLVLTKTKEIIYIINFLKCKLYGKDCNS
;
A
#
# COMPACT_ATOMS: atom_id res chain seq x y z
N MET A 1 21.84 -4.74 -5.60
CA MET A 1 21.57 -5.22 -6.96
C MET A 1 20.67 -6.46 -7.02
N MET A 2 20.84 -7.49 -6.17
CA MET A 2 20.00 -8.71 -6.21
C MET A 2 18.49 -8.46 -6.05
N GLY A 3 18.05 -7.56 -5.17
CA GLY A 3 16.62 -7.31 -4.94
C GLY A 3 15.88 -6.70 -6.14
N ILE A 4 16.54 -5.89 -6.94
CA ILE A 4 15.95 -5.31 -8.18
C ILE A 4 15.78 -6.39 -9.23
N GLY A 5 16.78 -7.26 -9.40
CA GLY A 5 16.71 -8.38 -10.33
C GLY A 5 15.57 -9.36 -10.01
N VAL A 6 15.37 -9.69 -8.74
CA VAL A 6 14.26 -10.54 -8.29
C VAL A 6 12.90 -9.92 -8.62
N ALA A 7 12.72 -8.60 -8.43
CA ALA A 7 11.47 -7.92 -8.73
C ALA A 7 11.17 -7.92 -10.24
N GLU A 8 12.17 -7.70 -11.10
CA GLU A 8 11.99 -7.74 -12.56
C GLU A 8 11.70 -9.16 -13.06
N LEU A 9 12.39 -10.18 -12.52
CA LEU A 9 12.09 -11.57 -12.83
C LEU A 9 10.65 -11.92 -12.46
N ASN A 10 10.17 -11.48 -11.29
CA ASN A 10 8.80 -11.73 -10.87
C ASN A 10 7.79 -11.12 -11.86
N ARG A 11 8.02 -9.88 -12.31
CA ARG A 11 7.16 -9.23 -13.33
C ARG A 11 7.17 -9.97 -14.67
N LEU A 12 8.32 -10.51 -15.08
CA LEU A 12 8.41 -11.33 -16.30
C LEU A 12 7.60 -12.62 -16.15
N VAL A 13 7.74 -13.30 -15.03
CA VAL A 13 6.95 -14.51 -14.75
C VAL A 13 5.45 -14.21 -14.76
N ASP A 14 5.01 -13.14 -14.10
CA ASP A 14 3.59 -12.74 -14.08
C ASP A 14 3.06 -12.51 -15.51
N ARG A 15 3.84 -11.85 -16.39
CA ARG A 15 3.46 -11.64 -17.80
C ARG A 15 3.43 -12.93 -18.61
N MET A 16 4.42 -13.80 -18.39
CA MET A 16 4.43 -15.12 -19.04
C MET A 16 3.21 -15.94 -18.62
N MET A 17 2.92 -15.99 -17.33
CA MET A 17 1.73 -16.69 -16.82
C MET A 17 0.43 -16.09 -17.38
N ALA A 18 0.34 -14.76 -17.47
CA ALA A 18 -0.81 -14.10 -18.07
C ALA A 18 -1.00 -14.47 -19.55
N SER A 19 0.08 -14.69 -20.30
CA SER A 19 -0.03 -15.09 -21.72
C SER A 19 -0.63 -16.50 -21.89
N PHE A 20 -0.46 -17.38 -20.92
CA PHE A 20 -1.09 -18.72 -20.92
C PHE A 20 -2.56 -18.70 -20.49
N VAL A 21 -2.97 -17.69 -19.74
CA VAL A 21 -4.34 -17.58 -19.21
C VAL A 21 -5.36 -17.23 -20.30
N GLY A 22 -4.99 -16.39 -21.28
CA GLY A 22 -5.89 -16.06 -22.39
C GLY A 22 -5.53 -14.79 -23.15
N VAL A 23 -6.25 -14.60 -24.26
CA VAL A 23 -6.06 -13.43 -25.12
C VAL A 23 -6.45 -12.16 -24.36
N GLY A 24 -5.58 -11.14 -24.37
CA GLY A 24 -5.81 -9.87 -23.67
C GLY A 24 -5.48 -9.88 -22.16
N ALA A 25 -5.25 -11.04 -21.53
CA ALA A 25 -4.96 -11.14 -20.10
C ALA A 25 -3.72 -10.33 -19.70
N VAL A 26 -2.67 -10.34 -20.52
CA VAL A 26 -1.45 -9.52 -20.31
C VAL A 26 -1.77 -8.03 -20.29
N SER A 27 -2.65 -7.56 -21.18
CA SER A 27 -3.05 -6.14 -21.24
C SER A 27 -3.84 -5.74 -20.02
N ILE A 28 -4.83 -6.55 -19.61
CA ILE A 28 -5.65 -6.35 -18.41
C ILE A 28 -4.78 -6.28 -17.15
N LEU A 29 -3.88 -7.25 -16.99
CA LEU A 29 -2.93 -7.27 -15.87
C LEU A 29 -2.05 -6.02 -15.85
N ASN A 30 -1.53 -5.60 -17.01
CA ASN A 30 -0.68 -4.41 -17.12
C ASN A 30 -1.45 -3.12 -16.80
N TYR A 31 -2.70 -2.95 -17.28
CA TYR A 31 -3.50 -1.76 -16.99
C TYR A 31 -3.82 -1.66 -15.49
N ALA A 32 -4.30 -2.73 -14.88
CA ALA A 32 -4.58 -2.76 -13.45
C ALA A 32 -3.30 -2.53 -12.62
N SER A 33 -2.19 -3.19 -12.96
CA SER A 33 -0.89 -3.01 -12.31
C SER A 33 -0.37 -1.59 -12.41
N LYS A 34 -0.53 -0.90 -13.54
CA LYS A 34 -0.13 0.51 -13.70
C LYS A 34 -0.87 1.43 -12.73
N ILE A 35 -2.20 1.30 -12.62
CA ILE A 35 -2.99 2.10 -11.68
C ILE A 35 -2.50 1.83 -10.25
N ASN A 36 -2.39 0.56 -9.86
CA ASN A 36 -1.94 0.17 -8.53
C ASN A 36 -0.54 0.72 -8.20
N THR A 37 0.38 0.65 -9.16
CA THR A 37 1.76 1.15 -8.99
C THR A 37 1.79 2.67 -8.84
N VAL A 38 0.97 3.43 -9.55
CA VAL A 38 0.91 4.90 -9.41
C VAL A 38 0.57 5.27 -7.95
N PHE A 39 -0.47 4.66 -7.37
CA PHE A 39 -0.86 4.94 -5.98
C PHE A 39 0.22 4.51 -4.98
N ALA A 40 0.86 3.35 -5.20
CA ALA A 40 1.92 2.88 -4.33
C ALA A 40 3.19 3.75 -4.42
N SER A 41 3.64 4.06 -5.65
CA SER A 41 4.93 4.73 -5.87
C SER A 41 4.94 6.19 -5.47
N CYS A 42 3.82 6.91 -5.62
CA CYS A 42 3.72 8.31 -5.18
C CYS A 42 4.07 8.47 -3.69
N LEU A 43 3.59 7.55 -2.86
CA LEU A 43 3.87 7.58 -1.42
C LEU A 43 5.24 6.99 -1.10
N ASP A 44 5.56 5.85 -1.71
CA ASP A 44 6.80 5.13 -1.42
C ASP A 44 8.04 5.97 -1.73
N GLN A 45 8.11 6.61 -2.89
CA GLN A 45 9.24 7.46 -3.25
C GLN A 45 9.38 8.64 -2.31
N THR A 46 8.27 9.32 -1.98
CA THR A 46 8.31 10.50 -1.11
C THR A 46 8.86 10.16 0.28
N VAL A 47 8.34 9.11 0.91
CA VAL A 47 8.72 8.74 2.28
C VAL A 47 10.08 8.04 2.29
N SER A 48 10.36 7.14 1.34
CA SER A 48 11.65 6.43 1.28
C SER A 48 12.81 7.37 1.05
N VAL A 49 12.67 8.32 0.11
CA VAL A 49 13.73 9.31 -0.17
C VAL A 49 13.98 10.22 1.03
N ALA A 50 12.94 10.63 1.74
CA ALA A 50 13.08 11.50 2.92
C ALA A 50 13.57 10.74 4.17
N ALA A 51 13.09 9.51 4.38
CA ALA A 51 13.36 8.76 5.60
C ALA A 51 14.68 7.98 5.57
N PHE A 52 15.10 7.46 4.41
CA PHE A 52 16.28 6.60 4.32
C PHE A 52 17.60 7.28 4.76
N PRO A 53 17.91 8.54 4.35
CA PRO A 53 19.11 9.23 4.84
C PRO A 53 19.12 9.39 6.36
N THR A 54 17.96 9.77 6.94
CA THR A 54 17.81 9.94 8.39
C THR A 54 17.91 8.60 9.13
N MET A 55 17.34 7.52 8.57
CA MET A 55 17.53 6.17 9.12
C MET A 55 19.01 5.76 9.14
N SER A 56 19.75 6.05 8.06
CA SER A 56 21.17 5.74 7.95
C SER A 56 22.02 6.56 8.93
N GLU A 57 21.67 7.82 9.15
CA GLU A 57 22.31 8.70 10.12
C GLU A 57 22.13 8.19 11.55
N PHE A 58 20.89 7.88 11.97
CA PHE A 58 20.61 7.35 13.31
C PHE A 58 21.26 5.99 13.51
N SER A 59 21.29 5.14 12.49
CA SER A 59 21.97 3.85 12.53
C SER A 59 23.49 4.01 12.71
N ALA A 60 24.12 4.92 11.98
CA ALA A 60 25.56 5.22 12.10
C ALA A 60 25.93 5.77 13.47
N LYS A 61 25.06 6.62 14.05
CA LYS A 61 25.20 7.16 15.41
C LYS A 61 24.83 6.17 16.51
N LYS A 62 24.31 4.98 16.15
CA LYS A 62 23.78 3.96 17.07
C LYS A 62 22.63 4.48 17.95
N ASP A 63 21.93 5.52 17.49
CA ASP A 63 20.74 6.04 18.19
C ASP A 63 19.51 5.24 17.78
N TYR A 64 19.40 4.04 18.29
CA TYR A 64 18.32 3.11 17.98
C TYR A 64 16.97 3.58 18.52
N THR A 65 16.98 4.49 19.51
CA THR A 65 15.74 5.07 20.06
C THR A 65 15.08 6.00 19.03
N GLN A 66 15.85 6.90 18.43
CA GLN A 66 15.32 7.79 17.38
C GLN A 66 15.01 7.02 16.10
N LEU A 67 15.83 6.03 15.75
CA LEU A 67 15.58 5.13 14.63
C LEU A 67 14.24 4.41 14.80
N SER A 68 13.96 3.85 15.97
CA SER A 68 12.67 3.19 16.27
C SER A 68 11.50 4.14 16.18
N LYS A 69 11.61 5.36 16.68
CA LYS A 69 10.56 6.39 16.57
C LYS A 69 10.27 6.73 15.10
N LEU A 70 11.31 6.94 14.30
CA LEU A 70 11.18 7.27 12.87
C LEU A 70 10.48 6.15 12.10
N ILE A 71 10.88 4.90 12.32
CA ILE A 71 10.27 3.74 11.65
C ILE A 71 8.81 3.59 12.02
N ASN A 72 8.49 3.65 13.33
CA ASN A 72 7.11 3.57 13.78
C ASN A 72 6.25 4.70 13.18
N LEU A 73 6.80 5.91 13.07
CA LEU A 73 6.13 7.04 12.43
C LEU A 73 5.86 6.75 10.93
N CYS A 74 6.87 6.30 10.19
CA CYS A 74 6.74 5.98 8.76
C CYS A 74 5.71 4.86 8.52
N LEU A 75 5.79 3.76 9.28
CA LEU A 75 4.86 2.64 9.16
C LEU A 75 3.42 3.07 9.47
N SER A 76 3.23 3.86 10.55
CA SER A 76 1.91 4.37 10.90
C SER A 76 1.38 5.35 9.84
N ALA A 77 2.21 6.27 9.34
CA ALA A 77 1.82 7.22 8.31
C ALA A 77 1.38 6.52 7.01
N TYR A 78 2.11 5.47 6.59
CA TYR A 78 1.70 4.68 5.44
C TYR A 78 0.32 4.03 5.61
N LEU A 79 0.08 3.41 6.75
CA LEU A 79 -1.23 2.81 7.01
C LEU A 79 -2.35 3.85 7.00
N LEU A 80 -2.13 5.00 7.64
CA LEU A 80 -3.12 6.08 7.70
C LEU A 80 -3.48 6.60 6.30
N ILE A 81 -2.52 6.74 5.41
CA ILE A 81 -2.76 7.28 4.06
C ILE A 81 -3.29 6.19 3.11
N LEU A 82 -2.75 4.97 3.19
CA LEU A 82 -3.11 3.91 2.24
C LEU A 82 -4.45 3.26 2.55
N THR A 83 -4.90 3.23 3.80
CA THR A 83 -6.20 2.64 4.16
C THR A 83 -7.35 3.26 3.37
N PRO A 84 -7.56 4.60 3.36
CA PRO A 84 -8.65 5.19 2.58
C PRO A 84 -8.47 5.00 1.07
N ILE A 85 -7.25 5.05 0.55
CA ILE A 85 -6.95 4.84 -0.87
C ILE A 85 -7.30 3.41 -1.28
N THR A 86 -6.87 2.42 -0.50
CA THR A 86 -7.15 1.00 -0.77
C THR A 86 -8.65 0.72 -0.79
N ILE A 87 -9.38 1.26 0.18
CA ILE A 87 -10.83 1.08 0.28
C ILE A 87 -11.53 1.76 -0.91
N TYR A 88 -11.10 2.96 -1.29
CA TYR A 88 -11.65 3.66 -2.43
C TYR A 88 -11.43 2.87 -3.73
N ILE A 89 -10.21 2.39 -3.97
CA ILE A 89 -9.90 1.55 -5.14
C ILE A 89 -10.74 0.27 -5.11
N ALA A 90 -10.89 -0.36 -3.95
CA ALA A 90 -11.68 -1.59 -3.81
C ALA A 90 -13.16 -1.40 -4.18
N LEU A 91 -13.75 -0.25 -3.81
CA LEU A 91 -15.18 0.01 -4.02
C LEU A 91 -15.52 0.63 -5.39
N TYR A 92 -14.59 1.41 -5.95
CA TYR A 92 -14.79 2.15 -7.20
C TYR A 92 -13.80 1.74 -8.30
N ASN A 93 -13.35 0.47 -8.28
CA ASN A 93 -12.38 -0.04 -9.24
C ASN A 93 -12.81 0.15 -10.69
N ASP A 94 -14.06 -0.14 -11.05
CA ASP A 94 -14.60 0.03 -12.41
C ASP A 94 -14.62 1.50 -12.84
N VAL A 95 -14.98 2.41 -11.93
CA VAL A 95 -14.99 3.86 -12.18
C VAL A 95 -13.56 4.36 -12.43
N ILE A 96 -12.61 3.94 -11.61
CA ILE A 96 -11.19 4.32 -11.75
C ILE A 96 -10.63 3.82 -13.08
N VAL A 97 -10.92 2.57 -13.46
CA VAL A 97 -10.50 1.99 -14.73
C VAL A 97 -11.16 2.71 -15.90
N SER A 98 -12.45 3.01 -15.80
CA SER A 98 -13.20 3.74 -16.83
C SER A 98 -12.64 5.15 -17.05
N LEU A 99 -12.32 5.87 -15.97
CA LEU A 99 -11.67 7.19 -16.05
C LEU A 99 -10.28 7.14 -16.70
N ALA A 100 -9.49 6.12 -16.35
CA ALA A 100 -8.11 6.00 -16.83
C ALA A 100 -8.03 5.52 -18.28
N PHE A 101 -8.87 4.55 -18.65
CA PHE A 101 -8.74 3.79 -19.90
C PHE A 101 -10.05 3.62 -20.69
N GLY A 102 -11.20 4.11 -20.19
CA GLY A 102 -12.53 3.95 -20.81
C GLY A 102 -12.72 4.73 -22.11
N ARG A 103 -11.73 4.66 -23.04
CA ARG A 103 -11.74 5.37 -24.32
C ARG A 103 -11.44 4.42 -25.47
N GLY A 104 -11.97 4.74 -26.67
CA GLY A 104 -11.68 4.02 -27.89
C GLY A 104 -12.22 2.59 -27.92
N LYS A 105 -11.35 1.60 -28.07
CA LYS A 105 -11.72 0.17 -28.18
C LYS A 105 -11.82 -0.56 -26.83
N PHE A 106 -11.74 0.14 -25.70
CA PHE A 106 -11.82 -0.49 -24.39
C PHE A 106 -13.28 -0.74 -24.03
N THR A 107 -13.72 -2.00 -24.14
CA THR A 107 -15.13 -2.41 -23.94
C THR A 107 -15.50 -2.41 -22.45
N ILE A 108 -16.82 -2.42 -22.17
CA ILE A 108 -17.35 -2.51 -20.79
C ILE A 108 -16.85 -3.78 -20.11
N ASP A 109 -16.79 -4.91 -20.81
CA ASP A 109 -16.29 -6.17 -20.25
C ASP A 109 -14.80 -6.04 -19.83
N ASN A 110 -14.00 -5.33 -20.64
CA ASN A 110 -12.59 -5.05 -20.29
C ASN A 110 -12.49 -4.12 -19.08
N ILE A 111 -13.39 -3.13 -18.94
CA ILE A 111 -13.43 -2.25 -17.75
C ILE A 111 -13.71 -3.09 -16.51
N THR A 112 -14.76 -3.91 -16.53
CA THR A 112 -15.18 -4.74 -15.40
C THR A 112 -14.09 -5.76 -15.02
N LEU A 113 -13.51 -6.45 -16.01
CA LEU A 113 -12.46 -7.42 -15.72
C LEU A 113 -11.18 -6.75 -15.18
N THR A 114 -10.79 -5.61 -15.76
CA THR A 114 -9.64 -4.84 -15.26
C THR A 114 -9.90 -4.27 -13.87
N GLY A 115 -11.14 -3.84 -13.59
CA GLY A 115 -11.59 -3.41 -12.27
C GLY A 115 -11.46 -4.51 -11.22
N GLN A 116 -11.94 -5.72 -11.53
CA GLN A 116 -11.80 -6.87 -10.63
C GLN A 116 -10.34 -7.24 -10.36
N VAL A 117 -9.47 -7.17 -11.37
CA VAL A 117 -8.03 -7.38 -11.22
C VAL A 117 -7.42 -6.27 -10.36
N LEU A 118 -7.81 -5.00 -10.57
CA LEU A 118 -7.38 -3.87 -9.76
C LEU A 118 -7.80 -4.00 -8.30
N PHE A 119 -9.03 -4.46 -8.03
CA PHE A 119 -9.50 -4.77 -6.67
C PHE A 119 -8.57 -5.75 -5.97
N LEU A 120 -8.16 -6.83 -6.65
CA LEU A 120 -7.28 -7.83 -6.07
C LEU A 120 -5.86 -7.30 -5.85
N PHE A 121 -5.35 -6.43 -6.73
CA PHE A 121 -4.11 -5.71 -6.48
C PHE A 121 -4.20 -4.74 -5.32
N ALA A 122 -5.35 -4.08 -5.12
CA ALA A 122 -5.56 -3.14 -4.02
C ALA A 122 -5.42 -3.82 -2.65
N LEU A 123 -5.75 -5.11 -2.51
CA LEU A 123 -5.51 -5.86 -1.29
C LEU A 123 -4.02 -5.92 -0.92
N GLY A 124 -3.14 -5.89 -1.92
CA GLY A 124 -1.69 -5.86 -1.76
C GLY A 124 -1.10 -4.45 -1.58
N LEU A 125 -1.87 -3.41 -1.89
CA LEU A 125 -1.39 -2.03 -1.95
C LEU A 125 -0.79 -1.55 -0.61
N ILE A 126 -1.38 -1.95 0.51
CA ILE A 126 -0.90 -1.60 1.86
C ILE A 126 0.48 -2.20 2.13
N PHE A 127 0.74 -3.40 1.64
CA PHE A 127 1.97 -4.13 1.94
C PHE A 127 3.19 -3.63 1.15
N MET A 128 3.00 -3.04 -0.02
CA MET A 128 4.11 -2.56 -0.86
C MET A 128 4.99 -1.51 -0.16
N PRO A 129 4.47 -0.39 0.34
CA PRO A 129 5.28 0.60 1.03
C PRO A 129 5.75 0.15 2.42
N LEU A 130 4.96 -0.67 3.13
CA LEU A 130 5.40 -1.25 4.40
C LEU A 130 6.65 -2.13 4.20
N ARG A 131 6.65 -2.93 3.13
CA ARG A 131 7.83 -3.71 2.71
C ARG A 131 9.01 -2.80 2.41
N SER A 132 8.78 -1.69 1.68
CA SER A 132 9.83 -0.76 1.28
C SER A 132 10.53 -0.14 2.48
N ILE A 133 9.77 0.39 3.45
CA ILE A 133 10.32 0.94 4.69
C ILE A 133 11.06 -0.11 5.51
N ALA A 134 10.50 -1.31 5.64
CA ALA A 134 11.18 -2.40 6.33
C ALA A 134 12.52 -2.74 5.64
N THR A 135 12.55 -2.80 4.31
CA THR A 135 13.76 -3.04 3.52
C THR A 135 14.80 -1.94 3.73
N ASN A 136 14.37 -0.66 3.69
CA ASN A 136 15.24 0.49 3.94
C ASN A 136 15.85 0.46 5.35
N LEU A 137 15.08 0.02 6.34
CA LEU A 137 15.58 -0.19 7.69
C LEU A 137 16.72 -1.22 7.71
N TYR A 138 16.53 -2.39 7.10
CA TYR A 138 17.59 -3.41 7.03
C TYR A 138 18.85 -2.86 6.32
N TYR A 139 18.67 -2.11 5.24
CA TYR A 139 19.80 -1.50 4.53
C TYR A 139 20.52 -0.47 5.38
N SER A 140 19.81 0.34 6.15
CA SER A 140 20.41 1.30 7.06
C SER A 140 21.22 0.63 8.19
N LEU A 141 20.84 -0.60 8.57
CA LEU A 141 21.56 -1.43 9.55
C LEU A 141 22.69 -2.27 8.93
N GLY A 142 22.93 -2.14 7.62
CA GLY A 142 23.96 -2.90 6.90
C GLY A 142 23.55 -4.35 6.56
N ASP A 143 22.33 -4.77 6.86
CA ASP A 143 21.83 -6.11 6.53
C ASP A 143 21.13 -6.11 5.16
N THR A 144 21.87 -6.42 4.11
CA THR A 144 21.33 -6.57 2.76
C THR A 144 20.85 -7.99 2.45
N LYS A 145 21.25 -8.97 3.27
CA LYS A 145 20.97 -10.39 3.06
C LYS A 145 19.50 -10.72 3.39
N THR A 146 19.04 -10.30 4.57
CA THR A 146 17.68 -10.62 5.03
C THR A 146 16.58 -10.14 4.06
N PRO A 147 16.58 -8.88 3.54
CA PRO A 147 15.60 -8.46 2.54
C PRO A 147 15.71 -9.24 1.22
N SER A 148 16.93 -9.59 0.80
CA SER A 148 17.14 -10.37 -0.42
C SER A 148 16.55 -11.78 -0.30
N TYR A 149 16.80 -12.49 0.80
CA TYR A 149 16.22 -13.82 1.06
C TYR A 149 14.70 -13.76 1.15
N ASN A 150 14.13 -12.80 1.87
CA ASN A 150 12.70 -12.66 1.98
C ASN A 150 12.04 -12.34 0.62
N SER A 151 12.72 -11.56 -0.23
CA SER A 151 12.26 -11.31 -1.61
C SER A 151 12.30 -12.56 -2.47
N MET A 152 13.31 -13.43 -2.32
CA MET A 152 13.38 -14.72 -3.00
C MET A 152 12.25 -15.66 -2.54
N ILE A 153 11.99 -15.73 -1.25
CA ILE A 153 10.85 -16.52 -0.71
C ILE A 153 9.54 -16.00 -1.31
N GLY A 154 9.35 -14.67 -1.30
CA GLY A 154 8.17 -14.06 -1.89
C GLY A 154 8.00 -14.35 -3.38
N MET A 155 9.10 -14.39 -4.15
CA MET A 155 9.07 -14.78 -5.56
C MET A 155 8.65 -16.25 -5.73
N VAL A 156 9.18 -17.16 -4.94
CA VAL A 156 8.79 -18.59 -4.99
C VAL A 156 7.31 -18.75 -4.64
N VAL A 157 6.85 -18.07 -3.59
CA VAL A 157 5.42 -18.06 -3.20
C VAL A 157 4.57 -17.50 -4.33
N ASN A 158 4.98 -16.38 -4.95
CA ASN A 158 4.25 -15.79 -6.07
C ASN A 158 4.14 -16.75 -7.25
N ILE A 159 5.25 -17.39 -7.67
CA ILE A 159 5.24 -18.35 -8.77
C ILE A 159 4.31 -19.53 -8.46
N GLY A 160 4.41 -20.10 -7.26
CA GLY A 160 3.53 -21.20 -6.84
C GLY A 160 2.05 -20.81 -6.86
N LEU A 161 1.74 -19.63 -6.31
CA LEU A 161 0.37 -19.11 -6.31
C LEU A 161 -0.12 -18.73 -7.71
N ASN A 162 0.74 -18.22 -8.59
CA ASN A 162 0.40 -17.93 -9.99
C ASN A 162 -0.04 -19.18 -10.73
N VAL A 163 0.63 -20.32 -10.52
CA VAL A 163 0.23 -21.59 -11.13
C VAL A 163 -1.14 -22.03 -10.60
N ILE A 164 -1.32 -22.03 -9.28
CA ILE A 164 -2.55 -22.51 -8.65
C ILE A 164 -3.72 -21.56 -8.94
N LEU A 165 -3.58 -20.28 -8.56
CA LEU A 165 -4.66 -19.30 -8.68
C LEU A 165 -4.89 -18.87 -10.13
N GLY A 166 -3.84 -18.86 -10.97
CA GLY A 166 -3.95 -18.62 -12.40
C GLY A 166 -4.78 -19.67 -13.10
N TYR A 167 -4.66 -20.94 -12.71
CA TYR A 167 -5.48 -22.03 -13.24
C TYR A 167 -6.96 -21.91 -12.86
N TYR A 168 -7.28 -21.59 -11.59
CA TYR A 168 -8.66 -21.52 -11.10
C TYR A 168 -9.35 -20.18 -11.38
N LEU A 169 -8.63 -19.07 -11.29
CA LEU A 169 -9.19 -17.70 -11.32
C LEU A 169 -8.74 -16.89 -12.55
N GLY A 170 -7.89 -17.46 -13.40
CA GLY A 170 -7.38 -16.77 -14.57
C GLY A 170 -6.53 -15.53 -14.18
N VAL A 171 -6.67 -14.44 -14.92
CA VAL A 171 -5.91 -13.19 -14.69
C VAL A 171 -6.14 -12.59 -13.29
N LYS A 172 -7.31 -12.80 -12.71
CA LYS A 172 -7.62 -12.40 -11.33
C LYS A 172 -6.72 -13.13 -10.32
N GLY A 173 -6.48 -14.43 -10.56
CA GLY A 173 -5.59 -15.25 -9.73
C GLY A 173 -4.16 -14.73 -9.68
N LEU A 174 -3.63 -14.22 -10.79
CA LEU A 174 -2.29 -13.63 -10.84
C LEU A 174 -2.17 -12.36 -9.99
N ALA A 175 -3.19 -11.50 -10.03
CA ALA A 175 -3.24 -10.30 -9.20
C ALA A 175 -3.31 -10.65 -7.70
N LEU A 176 -4.13 -11.64 -7.34
CA LEU A 176 -4.24 -12.12 -5.96
C LEU A 176 -2.94 -12.76 -5.47
N ALA A 177 -2.28 -13.57 -6.30
CA ALA A 177 -0.97 -14.16 -6.00
C ALA A 177 0.08 -13.10 -5.68
N THR A 178 0.12 -12.03 -6.48
CA THR A 178 1.04 -10.91 -6.27
C THR A 178 0.75 -10.19 -4.93
N SER A 179 -0.52 -9.94 -4.62
CA SER A 179 -0.94 -9.30 -3.36
C SER A 179 -0.59 -10.14 -2.14
N ILE A 180 -0.83 -11.46 -2.19
CA ILE A 180 -0.46 -12.38 -1.11
C ILE A 180 1.06 -12.40 -0.95
N SER A 181 1.82 -12.40 -2.04
CA SER A 181 3.29 -12.41 -1.98
C SER A 181 3.85 -11.15 -1.33
N TYR A 182 3.29 -9.97 -1.60
CA TYR A 182 3.66 -8.74 -0.89
C TYR A 182 3.36 -8.83 0.60
N ALA A 183 2.21 -9.40 0.98
CA ALA A 183 1.87 -9.61 2.38
C ALA A 183 2.87 -10.55 3.06
N VAL A 184 3.20 -11.68 2.44
CA VAL A 184 4.18 -12.66 2.96
C VAL A 184 5.55 -12.01 3.17
N ILE A 185 6.08 -11.29 2.15
CA ILE A 185 7.38 -10.62 2.28
C ILE A 185 7.36 -9.60 3.42
N THR A 186 6.30 -8.80 3.53
CA THR A 186 6.17 -7.77 4.56
C THR A 186 6.12 -8.40 5.95
N ILE A 187 5.33 -9.45 6.13
CA ILE A 187 5.23 -10.18 7.40
C ILE A 187 6.58 -10.79 7.77
N LEU A 188 7.28 -11.42 6.83
CA LEU A 188 8.61 -12.00 7.08
C LEU A 188 9.62 -10.93 7.46
N LEU A 189 9.63 -9.77 6.79
CA LEU A 189 10.52 -8.66 7.14
C LEU A 189 10.23 -8.14 8.54
N LEU A 190 8.96 -7.89 8.88
CA LEU A 190 8.58 -7.39 10.20
C LEU A 190 8.83 -8.43 11.31
N ALA A 191 8.60 -9.72 11.05
CA ALA A 191 8.87 -10.79 12.00
C ALA A 191 10.39 -10.93 12.26
N ASN A 192 11.21 -10.83 11.21
CA ASN A 192 12.66 -10.91 11.33
C ASN A 192 13.28 -9.69 12.05
N LEU A 193 12.54 -8.58 12.21
CA LEU A 193 12.99 -7.46 13.04
C LEU A 193 13.18 -7.84 14.52
N LYS A 194 12.60 -8.95 14.98
CA LYS A 194 12.88 -9.51 16.30
C LYS A 194 14.37 -9.79 16.53
N LYS A 195 15.16 -10.03 15.47
CA LYS A 195 16.61 -10.16 15.54
C LYS A 195 17.28 -8.89 16.10
N PHE A 196 16.66 -7.73 15.89
CA PHE A 196 17.12 -6.44 16.37
C PHE A 196 16.30 -5.91 17.55
N SER A 197 15.51 -6.77 18.21
CA SER A 197 14.55 -6.40 19.27
C SER A 197 15.19 -5.67 20.45
N ASN A 198 16.47 -5.93 20.74
CA ASN A 198 17.22 -5.23 21.78
C ASN A 198 17.52 -3.76 21.42
N TRP A 199 17.43 -3.40 20.15
CA TRP A 199 17.84 -2.09 19.64
C TRP A 199 16.66 -1.34 19.01
N ILE A 200 15.74 -2.06 18.34
CA ILE A 200 14.65 -1.47 17.58
C ILE A 200 13.32 -2.08 18.03
N SER A 201 12.42 -1.21 18.49
CA SER A 201 11.06 -1.60 18.87
C SER A 201 10.06 -1.07 17.84
N VAL A 202 9.25 -1.98 17.31
CA VAL A 202 8.06 -1.67 16.49
C VAL A 202 6.76 -1.87 17.28
N GLU A 203 6.86 -1.97 18.60
CA GLU A 203 5.71 -2.19 19.49
C GLU A 203 4.65 -1.08 19.36
N TYR A 204 5.10 0.17 19.22
CA TYR A 204 4.20 1.30 19.02
C TYR A 204 3.36 1.12 17.75
N PHE A 205 3.95 0.65 16.65
CA PHE A 205 3.25 0.36 15.41
C PHE A 205 2.18 -0.72 15.63
N TYR A 206 2.54 -1.86 16.19
CA TYR A 206 1.58 -2.94 16.46
C TYR A 206 0.46 -2.52 17.40
N ARG A 207 0.80 -1.81 18.46
CA ARG A 207 -0.17 -1.32 19.46
C ARG A 207 -1.16 -0.31 18.89
N ASN A 208 -0.77 0.44 17.86
CA ASN A 208 -1.63 1.45 17.24
C ASN A 208 -2.24 1.00 15.90
N LEU A 209 -1.97 -0.23 15.46
CA LEU A 209 -2.48 -0.78 14.21
C LEU A 209 -4.02 -0.78 14.13
N TYR A 210 -4.69 -0.91 15.28
CA TYR A 210 -6.16 -0.91 15.33
C TYR A 210 -6.79 0.43 14.92
N LYS A 211 -6.11 1.56 15.09
CA LYS A 211 -6.64 2.90 14.80
C LYS A 211 -6.96 3.11 13.32
N PRO A 212 -6.02 2.91 12.37
CA PRO A 212 -6.33 2.98 10.94
C PRO A 212 -7.33 1.91 10.51
N LEU A 213 -7.33 0.72 11.14
CA LEU A 213 -8.31 -0.33 10.85
C LEU A 213 -9.72 0.08 11.27
N LEU A 214 -9.90 0.63 12.48
CA LEU A 214 -11.18 1.18 12.93
C LEU A 214 -11.64 2.32 12.01
N GLY A 215 -10.75 3.27 11.70
CA GLY A 215 -11.06 4.34 10.75
C GLY A 215 -11.49 3.79 9.39
N GLY A 216 -10.83 2.74 8.90
CA GLY A 216 -11.17 2.03 7.67
C GLY A 216 -12.56 1.41 7.70
N VAL A 217 -12.98 0.80 8.81
CA VAL A 217 -14.34 0.26 8.98
C VAL A 217 -15.38 1.36 8.90
N PHE A 218 -15.19 2.48 9.62
CA PHE A 218 -16.09 3.62 9.55
C PHE A 218 -16.14 4.24 8.14
N LEU A 219 -15.02 4.28 7.45
CA LEU A 219 -14.92 4.73 6.08
C LEU A 219 -15.71 3.80 5.15
N LEU A 220 -15.58 2.47 5.28
CA LEU A 220 -16.38 1.50 4.52
C LEU A 220 -17.88 1.70 4.75
N ILE A 221 -18.30 1.82 6.00
CA ILE A 221 -19.71 2.04 6.33
C ILE A 221 -20.22 3.35 5.69
N SER A 222 -19.45 4.44 5.78
CA SER A 222 -19.82 5.72 5.18
C SER A 222 -19.93 5.64 3.66
N PHE A 223 -19.03 4.92 2.99
CA PHE A 223 -19.11 4.69 1.55
C PHE A 223 -20.39 3.93 1.16
N LEU A 224 -20.72 2.86 1.89
CA LEU A 224 -21.90 2.06 1.62
C LEU A 224 -23.19 2.87 1.84
N LEU A 225 -23.24 3.70 2.87
CA LEU A 225 -24.38 4.58 3.15
C LEU A 225 -24.52 5.65 2.05
N VAL A 226 -23.46 6.31 1.65
CA VAL A 226 -23.51 7.34 0.58
C VAL A 226 -23.93 6.72 -0.74
N LYS A 227 -23.41 5.55 -1.10
CA LYS A 227 -23.81 4.82 -2.31
C LYS A 227 -25.29 4.45 -2.32
N HIS A 228 -25.87 4.17 -1.14
CA HIS A 228 -27.28 3.84 -1.02
C HIS A 228 -28.20 5.08 -1.09
N ILE A 229 -27.74 6.22 -0.56
CA ILE A 229 -28.54 7.47 -0.52
C ILE A 229 -28.50 8.22 -1.85
N PHE A 230 -27.36 8.28 -2.51
CA PHE A 230 -27.15 9.03 -3.74
C PHE A 230 -27.12 8.09 -4.95
N ALA A 231 -28.31 7.81 -5.51
CA ALA A 231 -28.48 6.99 -6.72
C ALA A 231 -28.29 7.79 -8.03
N PHE A 232 -27.55 8.93 -7.98
CA PHE A 232 -27.27 9.79 -9.12
C PHE A 232 -26.03 9.36 -9.91
N ASP A 233 -25.57 10.21 -10.82
CA ASP A 233 -24.43 9.98 -11.72
C ASP A 233 -23.24 9.33 -11.00
N VAL A 234 -22.80 8.16 -11.48
CA VAL A 234 -21.81 7.29 -10.83
C VAL A 234 -20.48 8.02 -10.57
N PHE A 235 -20.07 8.93 -11.46
CA PHE A 235 -18.83 9.69 -11.30
C PHE A 235 -18.91 10.74 -10.18
N LEU A 236 -19.99 11.55 -10.18
CA LEU A 236 -20.20 12.56 -9.17
C LEU A 236 -20.38 11.93 -7.79
N CYS A 237 -21.16 10.85 -7.74
CA CYS A 237 -21.37 10.06 -6.53
C CYS A 237 -20.05 9.49 -5.98
N SER A 238 -19.17 8.95 -6.82
CA SER A 238 -17.89 8.39 -6.38
C SER A 238 -16.97 9.46 -5.81
N PHE A 239 -16.92 10.65 -6.41
CA PHE A 239 -16.08 11.76 -5.94
C PHE A 239 -16.61 12.37 -4.64
N MET A 240 -17.90 12.63 -4.54
CA MET A 240 -18.55 13.14 -3.32
C MET A 240 -18.44 12.16 -2.17
N SER A 241 -18.64 10.86 -2.44
CA SER A 241 -18.48 9.82 -1.43
C SER A 241 -17.04 9.71 -0.92
N PHE A 242 -16.04 9.92 -1.79
CA PHE A 242 -14.65 9.94 -1.37
C PHE A 242 -14.36 11.09 -0.42
N ILE A 243 -14.77 12.32 -0.76
CA ILE A 243 -14.53 13.51 0.09
C ILE A 243 -15.22 13.34 1.44
N LEU A 244 -16.50 12.96 1.46
CA LEU A 244 -17.25 12.79 2.70
C LEU A 244 -16.67 11.69 3.59
N SER A 245 -16.33 10.54 3.00
CA SER A 245 -15.77 9.42 3.73
C SER A 245 -14.35 9.71 4.23
N LEU A 246 -13.57 10.49 3.49
CA LEU A 246 -12.25 10.95 3.92
C LEU A 246 -12.38 11.93 5.12
N ALA A 247 -13.38 12.82 5.09
CA ALA A 247 -13.66 13.71 6.22
C ALA A 247 -14.04 12.93 7.47
N ILE A 248 -14.90 11.92 7.35
CA ILE A 248 -15.28 11.02 8.46
C ILE A 248 -14.05 10.25 8.97
N TYR A 249 -13.23 9.73 8.07
CA TYR A 249 -11.99 9.03 8.42
C TYR A 249 -11.05 9.91 9.26
N ILE A 250 -10.80 11.14 8.80
CA ILE A 250 -9.97 12.10 9.54
C ILE A 250 -10.59 12.42 10.90
N LEU A 251 -11.91 12.61 10.97
CA LEU A 251 -12.62 12.86 12.23
C LEU A 251 -12.42 11.71 13.23
N VAL A 252 -12.59 10.46 12.80
CA VAL A 252 -12.37 9.27 13.64
C VAL A 252 -10.92 9.21 14.14
N LEU A 253 -9.95 9.51 13.29
CA LEU A 253 -8.55 9.51 13.66
C LEU A 253 -8.19 10.65 14.65
N VAL A 254 -8.84 11.80 14.54
CA VAL A 254 -8.71 12.88 15.53
C VAL A 254 -9.31 12.47 16.87
N LEU A 255 -10.50 11.87 16.86
CA LEU A 255 -11.17 11.38 18.08
C LEU A 255 -10.36 10.28 18.78
N THR A 256 -9.71 9.40 18.03
CA THR A 256 -8.83 8.36 18.57
C THR A 256 -7.46 8.89 19.01
N LYS A 257 -7.23 10.20 18.93
CA LYS A 257 -6.00 10.90 19.33
C LYS A 257 -4.75 10.23 18.73
N THR A 258 -4.75 10.01 17.41
CA THR A 258 -3.57 9.50 16.71
C THR A 258 -2.50 10.57 16.70
N LYS A 259 -1.30 10.23 17.22
CA LYS A 259 -0.19 11.20 17.37
C LYS A 259 0.23 11.80 16.03
N GLU A 260 0.21 11.01 14.98
CA GLU A 260 0.59 11.40 13.61
C GLU A 260 -0.32 12.51 13.07
N ILE A 261 -1.62 12.39 13.28
CA ILE A 261 -2.59 13.41 12.82
C ILE A 261 -2.51 14.66 13.68
N ILE A 262 -2.37 14.51 15.00
CA ILE A 262 -2.18 15.65 15.89
C ILE A 262 -0.92 16.43 15.51
N TYR A 263 0.17 15.71 15.17
CA TYR A 263 1.40 16.34 14.68
C TYR A 263 1.17 17.11 13.38
N ILE A 264 0.49 16.50 12.40
CA ILE A 264 0.16 17.15 11.11
C ILE A 264 -0.72 18.39 11.33
N ILE A 265 -1.76 18.27 12.16
CA ILE A 265 -2.66 19.38 12.47
C ILE A 265 -1.91 20.53 13.15
N ASN A 266 -1.04 20.23 14.11
CA ASN A 266 -0.24 21.23 14.79
C ASN A 266 0.75 21.90 13.82
N PHE A 267 1.41 21.12 12.96
CA PHE A 267 2.30 21.65 11.92
C PHE A 267 1.56 22.58 10.95
N LEU A 268 0.37 22.19 10.49
CA LEU A 268 -0.47 23.06 9.63
C LEU A 268 -0.93 24.32 10.34
N LYS A 269 -1.33 24.23 11.62
CA LYS A 269 -1.67 25.37 12.43
C LYS A 269 -0.48 26.33 12.59
N CYS A 270 0.70 25.83 12.92
CA CYS A 270 1.91 26.65 13.02
C CYS A 270 2.19 27.40 11.70
N LYS A 271 2.11 26.71 10.57
CA LYS A 271 2.35 27.30 9.25
C LYS A 271 1.32 28.36 8.86
N LEU A 272 0.05 28.14 9.24
CA LEU A 272 -1.04 29.11 8.99
C LEU A 272 -0.96 30.33 9.91
N TYR A 273 -0.51 30.17 11.15
CA TYR A 273 -0.43 31.25 12.13
C TYR A 273 0.96 31.89 12.27
N GLY A 274 1.92 31.52 11.41
CA GLY A 274 3.26 32.14 11.36
C GLY A 274 4.09 31.97 12.64
N LYS A 275 3.80 30.92 13.46
CA LYS A 275 4.58 30.62 14.67
C LYS A 275 5.66 29.58 14.37
N ASP A 276 6.87 29.81 14.87
CA ASP A 276 7.98 28.87 14.76
C ASP A 276 7.63 27.51 15.38
N CYS A 277 7.68 26.45 14.56
CA CYS A 277 7.30 25.09 14.94
C CYS A 277 8.43 24.30 15.65
N ASN A 278 9.35 24.98 16.33
CA ASN A 278 10.48 24.39 17.04
C ASN A 278 10.19 24.26 18.55
N SER A 279 9.22 23.42 18.92
CA SER A 279 9.10 22.94 20.30
C SER A 279 8.41 21.58 20.34
#